data_8c521f509950ca067ace38df166aae02
#
_entry.id   8c521f509950ca067ace38df166aae02
#
_cell.length_a   1.000
_cell.length_b   1.000
_cell.length_c   1.000
_cell.angle_alpha   90.00
_cell.angle_beta   90.00
_cell.angle_gamma   90.00
#
_symmetry.space_group_name_H-M   'P 1'
#
loop_
_entity.id
_entity.type
_entity.pdbx_description
1 polymer ?
#
loop_
_entity_poly.entity_id
_entity_poly.type
_entity_poly.pdbx_seq_one_letter_code
_entity_poly.pdbx_strand_id
1 'polypeptide(L)'
;QIERRDAGLPYISDDSVMEQQKQARRLTQELNTVDRSDFKKISEIVKELFGKSQGAFVNPPFYCDYGFHIEVGKNFFANYNCTILDVAKVRIGDNCQMAPNVSIYTAGHPVHPLTRNTAYEYGIEVTIGDNVWIGGNTVICPGVHIGDNVVIGAGSVVTKDIPDWSIAAGNPCKVIRKITDADKKLYYRNQEFDEAGWTDACRIIREKQ
;
A
#
# COMPACT_ATOMS: atom_id res chain seq x y z
N GLN A 1 -23.18 13.29 -1.81
CA GLN A 1 -22.01 12.83 -2.56
C GLN A 1 -21.27 11.68 -1.83
N ILE A 2 -21.23 11.69 -0.50
CA ILE A 2 -20.63 10.60 0.32
C ILE A 2 -21.22 9.23 -0.07
N GLU A 3 -22.55 9.10 -0.11
CA GLU A 3 -23.21 7.82 -0.48
C GLU A 3 -22.82 7.36 -1.89
N ARG A 4 -22.66 8.30 -2.84
CA ARG A 4 -22.23 7.97 -4.20
C ARG A 4 -20.80 7.46 -4.23
N ARG A 5 -19.87 8.14 -3.52
CA ARG A 5 -18.48 7.72 -3.37
C ARG A 5 -18.41 6.30 -2.76
N ASP A 6 -19.11 6.09 -1.65
CA ASP A 6 -19.08 4.82 -0.91
C ASP A 6 -19.73 3.67 -1.69
N ALA A 7 -20.64 4.00 -2.62
CA ALA A 7 -21.21 3.05 -3.58
C ALA A 7 -20.34 2.82 -4.84
N GLY A 8 -19.14 3.42 -4.91
CA GLY A 8 -18.25 3.33 -6.08
C GLY A 8 -18.77 4.04 -7.33
N LEU A 9 -19.72 4.96 -7.17
CA LEU A 9 -20.28 5.76 -8.25
C LEU A 9 -19.49 7.07 -8.43
N PRO A 10 -19.47 7.64 -9.64
CA PRO A 10 -18.88 8.97 -9.83
C PRO A 10 -19.57 10.01 -8.93
N TYR A 11 -18.79 10.85 -8.28
CA TYR A 11 -19.25 11.83 -7.32
C TYR A 11 -18.50 13.16 -7.48
N ILE A 12 -18.94 14.20 -6.81
CA ILE A 12 -18.26 15.50 -6.73
C ILE A 12 -17.78 15.69 -5.28
N SER A 13 -16.53 16.13 -5.10
CA SER A 13 -15.96 16.43 -3.78
C SER A 13 -16.55 17.75 -3.26
N ASP A 14 -17.78 17.68 -2.71
CA ASP A 14 -18.46 18.80 -2.10
C ASP A 14 -18.01 19.04 -0.65
N ASP A 15 -18.56 20.05 0.01
CA ASP A 15 -18.19 20.41 1.38
C ASP A 15 -18.34 19.23 2.36
N SER A 16 -19.34 18.35 2.17
CA SER A 16 -19.56 17.19 3.03
C SER A 16 -18.46 16.15 2.89
N VAL A 17 -17.97 15.94 1.68
CA VAL A 17 -16.84 15.04 1.37
C VAL A 17 -15.53 15.65 1.86
N MET A 18 -15.30 16.94 1.64
CA MET A 18 -14.12 17.66 2.10
C MET A 18 -14.01 17.70 3.64
N GLU A 19 -15.14 17.76 4.35
CA GLU A 19 -15.14 17.71 5.81
C GLU A 19 -14.54 16.41 6.35
N GLN A 20 -14.82 15.28 5.69
CA GLN A 20 -14.24 13.98 6.07
C GLN A 20 -12.71 13.91 5.88
N GLN A 21 -12.17 14.68 4.94
CA GLN A 21 -10.71 14.76 4.74
C GLN A 21 -9.99 15.57 5.82
N LYS A 22 -10.67 16.43 6.54
CA LYS A 22 -10.03 17.31 7.53
C LYS A 22 -9.36 16.56 8.67
N GLN A 23 -9.97 15.46 9.12
CA GLN A 23 -9.36 14.62 10.16
C GLN A 23 -8.07 13.98 9.67
N ALA A 24 -8.09 13.36 8.48
CA ALA A 24 -6.90 12.76 7.89
C ALA A 24 -5.78 13.79 7.68
N ARG A 25 -6.11 14.99 7.23
CA ARG A 25 -5.14 16.10 7.06
C ARG A 25 -4.47 16.49 8.38
N ARG A 26 -5.24 16.56 9.48
CA ARG A 26 -4.68 16.83 10.82
C ARG A 26 -3.78 15.72 11.30
N LEU A 27 -4.24 14.46 11.20
CA LEU A 27 -3.47 13.30 11.64
C LEU A 27 -2.20 13.08 10.80
N THR A 28 -2.26 13.28 9.50
CA THR A 28 -1.06 13.21 8.64
C THR A 28 -0.09 14.35 8.92
N GLN A 29 -0.57 15.55 9.24
CA GLN A 29 0.31 16.64 9.68
C GLN A 29 0.99 16.30 11.00
N GLU A 30 0.25 15.79 11.99
CA GLU A 30 0.80 15.34 13.28
C GLU A 30 1.83 14.24 13.06
N LEU A 31 1.50 13.20 12.28
CA LEU A 31 2.41 12.11 11.92
C LEU A 31 3.70 12.61 11.26
N ASN A 32 3.59 13.57 10.35
CA ASN A 32 4.73 14.04 9.56
C ASN A 32 5.64 15.02 10.33
N THR A 33 5.20 15.52 11.48
CA THR A 33 5.96 16.43 12.35
C THR A 33 6.35 15.83 13.69
N VAL A 34 5.92 14.61 14.00
CA VAL A 34 6.28 13.91 15.23
C VAL A 34 7.79 13.63 15.29
N ASP A 35 8.34 13.54 16.49
CA ASP A 35 9.69 12.99 16.68
C ASP A 35 9.76 11.56 16.12
N ARG A 36 10.58 11.36 15.10
CA ARG A 36 10.68 10.07 14.39
C ARG A 36 11.24 8.95 15.26
N SER A 37 11.81 9.24 16.41
CA SER A 37 12.24 8.25 17.40
C SER A 37 11.12 7.82 18.36
N ASP A 38 10.01 8.55 18.41
CA ASP A 38 8.83 8.20 19.20
C ASP A 38 7.92 7.20 18.46
N PHE A 39 8.38 5.95 18.39
CA PHE A 39 7.65 4.86 17.71
C PHE A 39 6.27 4.60 18.32
N LYS A 40 6.10 4.86 19.62
CA LYS A 40 4.82 4.69 20.31
C LYS A 40 3.81 5.72 19.80
N LYS A 41 4.18 7.00 19.78
CA LYS A 41 3.32 8.08 19.29
C LYS A 41 2.98 7.90 17.81
N ILE A 42 3.95 7.49 16.97
CA ILE A 42 3.73 7.15 15.56
C ILE A 42 2.65 6.06 15.45
N SER A 43 2.78 4.97 16.21
CA SER A 43 1.81 3.86 16.17
C SER A 43 0.41 4.28 16.62
N GLU A 44 0.29 5.16 17.64
CA GLU A 44 -0.98 5.70 18.11
C GLU A 44 -1.67 6.53 17.01
N ILE A 45 -0.93 7.43 16.34
CA ILE A 45 -1.47 8.26 15.25
C ILE A 45 -1.92 7.39 14.07
N VAL A 46 -1.12 6.42 13.66
CA VAL A 46 -1.45 5.51 12.55
C VAL A 46 -2.69 4.68 12.86
N LYS A 47 -2.84 4.22 14.12
CA LYS A 47 -4.03 3.48 14.57
C LYS A 47 -5.31 4.33 14.52
N GLU A 48 -5.20 5.63 14.79
CA GLU A 48 -6.32 6.58 14.69
C GLU A 48 -6.63 6.93 13.23
N LEU A 49 -5.58 7.05 12.39
CA LEU A 49 -5.70 7.44 10.98
C LEU A 49 -6.31 6.34 10.12
N PHE A 50 -5.88 5.07 10.29
CA PHE A 50 -6.33 3.97 9.44
C PHE A 50 -7.67 3.42 9.91
N GLY A 51 -8.54 3.05 8.95
CA GLY A 51 -9.84 2.42 9.25
C GLY A 51 -9.69 1.08 9.96
N LYS A 52 -8.64 0.32 9.63
CA LYS A 52 -8.27 -0.91 10.32
C LYS A 52 -6.75 -1.08 10.30
N SER A 53 -6.16 -1.39 11.47
CA SER A 53 -4.74 -1.67 11.60
C SER A 53 -4.50 -2.71 12.69
N GLN A 54 -3.65 -3.70 12.40
CA GLN A 54 -3.25 -4.75 13.33
C GLN A 54 -1.73 -4.70 13.59
N GLY A 55 -1.23 -3.53 14.01
CA GLY A 55 0.19 -3.33 14.29
C GLY A 55 0.96 -2.81 13.08
N ALA A 56 0.42 -1.80 12.40
CA ALA A 56 1.10 -1.12 11.32
C ALA A 56 2.27 -0.27 11.82
N PHE A 57 3.38 -0.30 11.10
CA PHE A 57 4.49 0.63 11.28
C PHE A 57 4.65 1.48 10.01
N VAL A 58 4.58 2.80 10.18
CA VAL A 58 4.68 3.75 9.08
C VAL A 58 5.79 4.75 9.37
N ASN A 59 6.79 4.82 8.51
CA ASN A 59 7.81 5.86 8.57
C ASN A 59 7.29 7.16 7.96
N PRO A 60 7.22 8.27 8.71
CA PRO A 60 6.86 9.56 8.13
C PRO A 60 7.99 10.13 7.24
N PRO A 61 7.65 10.97 6.22
CA PRO A 61 6.29 11.42 5.94
C PRO A 61 5.42 10.38 5.23
N PHE A 62 4.10 10.47 5.49
CA PHE A 62 3.06 9.65 4.87
C PHE A 62 1.88 10.55 4.48
N TYR A 63 1.18 10.24 3.38
CA TYR A 63 0.05 11.02 2.91
C TYR A 63 -1.13 10.12 2.51
N CYS A 64 -2.34 10.58 2.81
CA CYS A 64 -3.58 9.95 2.36
C CYS A 64 -4.71 10.98 2.24
N ASP A 65 -5.84 10.60 1.63
CA ASP A 65 -7.00 11.47 1.49
C ASP A 65 -7.91 11.40 2.72
N TYR A 66 -8.28 10.20 3.15
CA TYR A 66 -9.24 9.97 4.23
C TYR A 66 -8.65 9.16 5.39
N GLY A 67 -7.73 8.25 5.12
CA GLY A 67 -7.14 7.32 6.07
C GLY A 67 -8.08 6.19 6.48
N PHE A 68 -9.36 6.48 6.77
CA PHE A 68 -10.32 5.47 7.22
C PHE A 68 -10.71 4.43 6.15
N HIS A 69 -10.38 4.65 4.89
CA HIS A 69 -10.52 3.63 3.84
C HIS A 69 -9.30 2.71 3.74
N ILE A 70 -8.23 2.96 4.51
CA ILE A 70 -7.04 2.12 4.52
C ILE A 70 -7.22 1.04 5.59
N GLU A 71 -7.22 -0.22 5.15
CA GLU A 71 -7.29 -1.40 6.00
C GLU A 71 -6.01 -2.22 5.81
N VAL A 72 -5.26 -2.46 6.90
CA VAL A 72 -4.01 -3.22 6.84
C VAL A 72 -3.98 -4.36 7.85
N GLY A 73 -3.38 -5.47 7.46
CA GLY A 73 -3.19 -6.66 8.28
C GLY A 73 -2.04 -6.51 9.29
N LYS A 74 -1.61 -7.65 9.85
CA LYS A 74 -0.52 -7.73 10.82
C LYS A 74 0.82 -7.45 10.15
N ASN A 75 1.76 -6.85 10.91
CA ASN A 75 3.13 -6.60 10.47
C ASN A 75 3.22 -5.77 9.17
N PHE A 76 2.23 -4.92 8.90
CA PHE A 76 2.32 -3.98 7.79
C PHE A 76 3.45 -2.98 8.04
N PHE A 77 4.28 -2.77 7.04
CA PHE A 77 5.36 -1.78 7.08
C PHE A 77 5.31 -0.87 5.86
N ALA A 78 5.25 0.44 6.08
CA ALA A 78 5.45 1.46 5.04
C ALA A 78 6.71 2.27 5.34
N ASN A 79 7.61 2.31 4.38
CA ASN A 79 8.82 3.12 4.45
C ASN A 79 8.52 4.59 4.14
N TYR A 80 9.54 5.43 4.11
CA TYR A 80 9.42 6.89 3.96
C TYR A 80 8.68 7.30 2.69
N ASN A 81 7.90 8.38 2.82
CA ASN A 81 7.29 9.10 1.71
C ASN A 81 6.29 8.25 0.90
N CYS A 82 5.59 7.32 1.55
CA CYS A 82 4.51 6.58 0.91
C CYS A 82 3.23 7.43 0.85
N THR A 83 2.46 7.24 -0.24
CA THR A 83 1.20 7.96 -0.47
C THR A 83 0.10 6.96 -0.81
N ILE A 84 -1.05 7.04 -0.12
CA ILE A 84 -2.23 6.24 -0.44
C ILE A 84 -3.41 7.19 -0.64
N LEU A 85 -3.83 7.40 -1.89
CA LEU A 85 -5.04 8.17 -2.20
C LEU A 85 -6.26 7.24 -2.09
N ASP A 86 -6.83 7.21 -0.90
CA ASP A 86 -7.86 6.27 -0.48
C ASP A 86 -9.28 6.82 -0.67
N VAL A 87 -9.59 7.32 -1.86
CA VAL A 87 -10.96 7.70 -2.26
C VAL A 87 -11.90 6.50 -2.22
N ALA A 88 -11.45 5.34 -2.65
CA ALA A 88 -12.07 4.03 -2.38
C ALA A 88 -11.19 3.23 -1.41
N LYS A 89 -11.68 2.07 -0.99
CA LYS A 89 -10.93 1.22 -0.04
C LYS A 89 -9.60 0.74 -0.61
N VAL A 90 -8.61 0.69 0.27
CA VAL A 90 -7.33 0.03 0.05
C VAL A 90 -7.17 -1.04 1.11
N ARG A 91 -7.23 -2.31 0.70
CA ARG A 91 -7.06 -3.45 1.59
C ARG A 91 -5.72 -4.11 1.36
N ILE A 92 -4.95 -4.24 2.43
CA ILE A 92 -3.60 -4.82 2.40
C ILE A 92 -3.55 -5.92 3.45
N GLY A 93 -3.10 -7.10 3.05
CA GLY A 93 -2.98 -8.28 3.90
C GLY A 93 -1.85 -8.22 4.92
N ASP A 94 -1.55 -9.37 5.52
CA ASP A 94 -0.52 -9.54 6.54
C ASP A 94 0.90 -9.50 5.93
N ASN A 95 1.88 -9.03 6.71
CA ASN A 95 3.31 -9.01 6.35
C ASN A 95 3.63 -8.24 5.04
N CYS A 96 2.83 -7.26 4.68
CA CYS A 96 3.12 -6.43 3.51
C CYS A 96 4.18 -5.38 3.84
N GLN A 97 5.15 -5.22 2.94
CA GLN A 97 6.25 -4.27 3.07
C GLN A 97 6.29 -3.33 1.86
N MET A 98 6.14 -2.05 2.11
CA MET A 98 6.27 -0.98 1.11
C MET A 98 7.61 -0.27 1.28
N ALA A 99 8.43 -0.27 0.24
CA ALA A 99 9.68 0.49 0.20
C ALA A 99 9.41 2.01 0.03
N PRO A 100 10.43 2.89 0.08
CA PRO A 100 10.22 4.33 -0.03
C PRO A 100 9.51 4.76 -1.32
N ASN A 101 8.72 5.83 -1.22
CA ASN A 101 8.01 6.46 -2.34
C ASN A 101 7.01 5.53 -3.06
N VAL A 102 6.48 4.52 -2.41
CA VAL A 102 5.39 3.71 -2.99
C VAL A 102 4.11 4.53 -2.95
N SER A 103 3.37 4.51 -4.07
CA SER A 103 2.11 5.22 -4.23
C SER A 103 1.00 4.25 -4.61
N ILE A 104 -0.14 4.30 -3.90
CA ILE A 104 -1.35 3.54 -4.20
C ILE A 104 -2.46 4.54 -4.50
N TYR A 105 -3.04 4.47 -5.68
CA TYR A 105 -4.10 5.37 -6.09
C TYR A 105 -5.39 4.61 -6.36
N THR A 106 -6.46 4.99 -5.66
CA THR A 106 -7.81 4.51 -5.95
C THR A 106 -8.62 5.52 -6.77
N ALA A 107 -8.17 6.77 -6.77
CA ALA A 107 -8.86 7.91 -7.39
C ALA A 107 -8.66 7.97 -8.91
N GLY A 108 -9.67 8.39 -9.62
CA GLY A 108 -9.61 8.68 -11.04
C GLY A 108 -10.62 9.76 -11.48
N HIS A 109 -10.40 10.29 -12.67
CA HIS A 109 -11.26 11.29 -13.29
C HIS A 109 -11.71 10.84 -14.67
N PRO A 110 -12.88 11.31 -15.16
CA PRO A 110 -13.32 11.05 -16.53
C PRO A 110 -12.26 11.43 -17.57
N VAL A 111 -12.04 10.58 -18.56
CA VAL A 111 -11.03 10.81 -19.59
C VAL A 111 -11.37 12.00 -20.47
N HIS A 112 -12.67 12.15 -20.85
CA HIS A 112 -13.11 13.23 -21.71
C HIS A 112 -13.11 14.58 -20.97
N PRO A 113 -12.50 15.66 -21.51
CA PRO A 113 -12.34 16.93 -20.80
C PRO A 113 -13.68 17.59 -20.42
N LEU A 114 -14.72 17.47 -21.24
CA LEU A 114 -16.02 18.06 -20.92
C LEU A 114 -16.61 17.45 -19.63
N THR A 115 -16.52 16.14 -19.44
CA THR A 115 -16.99 15.47 -18.22
C THR A 115 -16.02 15.65 -17.06
N ARG A 116 -14.70 15.61 -17.31
CA ARG A 116 -13.69 15.83 -16.25
C ARG A 116 -13.81 17.24 -15.66
N ASN A 117 -14.08 18.25 -16.47
CA ASN A 117 -14.19 19.64 -16.04
C ASN A 117 -15.48 19.92 -15.26
N THR A 118 -16.38 18.95 -15.11
CA THR A 118 -17.53 19.04 -14.18
C THR A 118 -17.16 18.72 -12.74
N ALA A 119 -15.87 18.49 -12.46
CA ALA A 119 -15.33 18.08 -11.16
C ALA A 119 -15.79 16.68 -10.68
N TYR A 120 -16.36 15.86 -11.55
CA TYR A 120 -16.63 14.46 -11.22
C TYR A 120 -15.33 13.67 -11.10
N GLU A 121 -15.25 12.87 -10.05
CA GLU A 121 -14.20 11.89 -9.80
C GLU A 121 -14.82 10.55 -9.39
N TYR A 122 -14.03 9.49 -9.34
CA TYR A 122 -14.46 8.17 -8.90
C TYR A 122 -13.34 7.48 -8.15
N GLY A 123 -13.69 6.49 -7.33
CA GLY A 123 -12.74 5.60 -6.67
C GLY A 123 -12.97 4.15 -7.06
N ILE A 124 -11.87 3.42 -7.31
CA ILE A 124 -11.91 1.97 -7.53
C ILE A 124 -10.95 1.32 -6.53
N GLU A 125 -11.48 0.37 -5.76
CA GLU A 125 -10.75 -0.33 -4.71
C GLU A 125 -9.47 -0.98 -5.23
N VAL A 126 -8.40 -0.92 -4.41
CA VAL A 126 -7.16 -1.65 -4.61
C VAL A 126 -7.02 -2.70 -3.50
N THR A 127 -6.68 -3.93 -3.88
CA THR A 127 -6.44 -5.02 -2.92
C THR A 127 -5.05 -5.59 -3.09
N ILE A 128 -4.38 -5.86 -1.98
CA ILE A 128 -3.03 -6.43 -1.91
C ILE A 128 -3.08 -7.57 -0.90
N GLY A 129 -2.67 -8.76 -1.31
CA GLY A 129 -2.67 -9.96 -0.50
C GLY A 129 -1.61 -9.98 0.60
N ASP A 130 -1.38 -11.18 1.15
CA ASP A 130 -0.40 -11.42 2.21
C ASP A 130 1.03 -11.56 1.67
N ASN A 131 2.02 -11.23 2.51
CA ASN A 131 3.45 -11.43 2.21
C ASN A 131 3.92 -10.73 0.93
N VAL A 132 3.43 -9.53 0.67
CA VAL A 132 3.78 -8.75 -0.53
C VAL A 132 4.92 -7.77 -0.21
N TRP A 133 5.96 -7.80 -1.04
CA TRP A 133 7.01 -6.77 -1.01
C TRP A 133 6.92 -5.87 -2.23
N ILE A 134 6.74 -4.57 -1.99
CA ILE A 134 6.60 -3.55 -3.05
C ILE A 134 7.87 -2.69 -3.06
N GLY A 135 8.63 -2.79 -4.14
CA GLY A 135 9.86 -2.03 -4.36
C GLY A 135 9.61 -0.52 -4.48
N GLY A 136 10.63 0.26 -4.14
CA GLY A 136 10.54 1.73 -4.09
C GLY A 136 10.15 2.38 -5.43
N ASN A 137 9.50 3.55 -5.32
CA ASN A 137 8.97 4.30 -6.47
C ASN A 137 7.96 3.53 -7.33
N THR A 138 7.30 2.52 -6.77
CA THR A 138 6.21 1.80 -7.45
C THR A 138 4.92 2.61 -7.34
N VAL A 139 4.17 2.62 -8.45
CA VAL A 139 2.80 3.16 -8.50
C VAL A 139 1.82 2.02 -8.75
N ILE A 140 0.78 1.91 -7.90
CA ILE A 140 -0.33 0.97 -8.07
C ILE A 140 -1.56 1.77 -8.48
N CYS A 141 -2.12 1.42 -9.65
CA CYS A 141 -3.24 2.12 -10.26
C CYS A 141 -4.60 1.65 -9.71
N PRO A 142 -5.67 2.45 -9.88
CA PRO A 142 -7.01 2.09 -9.41
C PRO A 142 -7.50 0.74 -9.95
N GLY A 143 -8.16 -0.03 -9.10
CA GLY A 143 -8.78 -1.30 -9.47
C GLY A 143 -7.84 -2.51 -9.54
N VAL A 144 -6.58 -2.34 -9.22
CA VAL A 144 -5.59 -3.43 -9.25
C VAL A 144 -5.76 -4.37 -8.06
N HIS A 145 -5.70 -5.67 -8.35
CA HIS A 145 -5.55 -6.72 -7.36
C HIS A 145 -4.16 -7.34 -7.44
N ILE A 146 -3.42 -7.35 -6.33
CA ILE A 146 -2.14 -8.05 -6.17
C ILE A 146 -2.38 -9.24 -5.24
N GLY A 147 -2.08 -10.44 -5.72
CA GLY A 147 -2.25 -11.67 -4.96
C GLY A 147 -1.24 -11.85 -3.83
N ASP A 148 -1.23 -13.04 -3.22
CA ASP A 148 -0.34 -13.38 -2.11
C ASP A 148 1.09 -13.73 -2.58
N ASN A 149 2.06 -13.51 -1.68
CA ASN A 149 3.46 -13.92 -1.90
C ASN A 149 4.06 -13.29 -3.19
N VAL A 150 3.84 -11.99 -3.38
CA VAL A 150 4.25 -11.26 -4.57
C VAL A 150 5.40 -10.30 -4.27
N VAL A 151 6.32 -10.18 -5.21
CA VAL A 151 7.36 -9.13 -5.22
C VAL A 151 7.15 -8.22 -6.41
N ILE A 152 6.99 -6.92 -6.16
CA ILE A 152 6.96 -5.88 -7.19
C ILE A 152 8.32 -5.18 -7.23
N GLY A 153 8.99 -5.23 -8.36
CA GLY A 153 10.28 -4.55 -8.56
C GLY A 153 10.16 -3.03 -8.51
N ALA A 154 11.22 -2.37 -8.03
CA ALA A 154 11.26 -0.91 -7.91
C ALA A 154 11.00 -0.18 -9.24
N GLY A 155 10.36 1.00 -9.19
CA GLY A 155 10.04 1.82 -10.36
C GLY A 155 8.91 1.27 -11.23
N SER A 156 8.13 0.31 -10.73
CA SER A 156 7.04 -0.30 -11.49
C SER A 156 5.79 0.58 -11.52
N VAL A 157 4.99 0.46 -12.60
CA VAL A 157 3.64 1.01 -12.69
C VAL A 157 2.66 -0.15 -12.90
N VAL A 158 1.96 -0.53 -11.83
CA VAL A 158 1.06 -1.69 -11.82
C VAL A 158 -0.31 -1.22 -12.31
N THR A 159 -0.68 -1.63 -13.52
CA THR A 159 -1.93 -1.24 -14.19
C THR A 159 -2.88 -2.42 -14.41
N LYS A 160 -2.48 -3.64 -14.01
CA LYS A 160 -3.24 -4.89 -14.13
C LYS A 160 -2.96 -5.77 -12.93
N ASP A 161 -3.84 -6.72 -12.68
CA ASP A 161 -3.72 -7.69 -11.60
C ASP A 161 -2.43 -8.50 -11.69
N ILE A 162 -1.86 -8.82 -10.54
CA ILE A 162 -0.66 -9.64 -10.39
C ILE A 162 -1.05 -10.91 -9.64
N PRO A 163 -0.88 -12.10 -10.24
CA PRO A 163 -1.25 -13.36 -9.59
C PRO A 163 -0.28 -13.74 -8.47
N ASP A 164 -0.75 -14.60 -7.57
CA ASP A 164 0.02 -15.15 -6.46
C ASP A 164 1.37 -15.72 -6.90
N TRP A 165 2.32 -15.71 -5.96
CA TRP A 165 3.66 -16.30 -6.14
C TRP A 165 4.40 -15.75 -7.35
N SER A 166 4.35 -14.44 -7.55
CA SER A 166 4.93 -13.79 -8.73
C SER A 166 5.98 -12.74 -8.36
N ILE A 167 7.01 -12.67 -9.21
CA ILE A 167 7.86 -11.48 -9.32
C ILE A 167 7.41 -10.71 -10.54
N ALA A 168 7.04 -9.44 -10.36
CA ALA A 168 6.59 -8.56 -11.42
C ALA A 168 7.36 -7.24 -11.39
N ALA A 169 7.63 -6.63 -12.54
CA ALA A 169 8.30 -5.32 -12.60
C ALA A 169 8.04 -4.62 -13.93
N GLY A 170 8.39 -3.33 -13.96
CA GLY A 170 8.43 -2.49 -15.16
C GLY A 170 7.28 -1.50 -15.30
N ASN A 171 7.29 -0.74 -16.38
CA ASN A 171 6.24 0.21 -16.74
C ASN A 171 5.84 -0.04 -18.23
N PRO A 172 4.63 -0.58 -18.50
CA PRO A 172 3.70 -1.15 -17.51
C PRO A 172 4.27 -2.40 -16.84
N CYS A 173 3.90 -2.63 -15.57
CA CYS A 173 4.35 -3.78 -14.78
C CYS A 173 3.85 -5.09 -15.41
N LYS A 174 4.75 -6.08 -15.51
CA LYS A 174 4.44 -7.42 -16.02
C LYS A 174 5.07 -8.48 -15.12
N VAL A 175 4.42 -9.64 -15.03
CA VAL A 175 5.00 -10.80 -14.38
C VAL A 175 6.27 -11.23 -15.14
N ILE A 176 7.37 -11.34 -14.41
CA ILE A 176 8.68 -11.78 -14.94
C ILE A 176 8.81 -13.29 -14.78
N ARG A 177 8.50 -13.81 -13.57
CA ARG A 177 8.55 -15.23 -13.24
C ARG A 177 7.76 -15.55 -11.98
N LYS A 178 7.60 -16.83 -11.70
CA LYS A 178 7.09 -17.33 -10.43
C LYS A 178 8.18 -17.36 -9.36
N ILE A 179 7.77 -17.20 -8.11
CA ILE A 179 8.57 -17.51 -6.93
C ILE A 179 8.47 -19.01 -6.68
N THR A 180 9.58 -19.66 -6.41
CA THR A 180 9.67 -21.11 -6.21
C THR A 180 10.47 -21.45 -4.94
N ASP A 181 10.49 -22.72 -4.57
CA ASP A 181 11.29 -23.20 -3.43
C ASP A 181 12.79 -22.94 -3.58
N ALA A 182 13.29 -22.85 -4.82
CA ALA A 182 14.67 -22.49 -5.07
C ALA A 182 15.05 -21.09 -4.57
N ASP A 183 14.06 -20.19 -4.47
CA ASP A 183 14.30 -18.82 -3.98
C ASP A 183 14.52 -18.75 -2.45
N LYS A 184 14.18 -19.81 -1.69
CA LYS A 184 14.22 -19.80 -0.21
C LYS A 184 15.59 -19.49 0.38
N LYS A 185 16.66 -19.99 -0.26
CA LYS A 185 18.02 -19.80 0.20
C LYS A 185 18.69 -18.56 -0.36
N LEU A 186 18.05 -17.87 -1.30
CA LEU A 186 18.62 -16.71 -1.99
C LEU A 186 18.22 -15.42 -1.26
N TYR A 187 19.20 -14.58 -0.94
CA TYR A 187 18.92 -13.25 -0.42
C TYR A 187 19.05 -12.14 -1.49
N TYR A 188 19.87 -12.39 -2.53
CA TYR A 188 20.02 -11.44 -3.63
C TYR A 188 20.51 -12.15 -4.90
N ARG A 189 19.73 -12.11 -6.00
CA ARG A 189 20.05 -12.78 -7.27
C ARG A 189 20.41 -14.25 -7.04
N ASN A 190 21.70 -14.64 -7.30
CA ASN A 190 22.21 -16.00 -7.10
C ASN A 190 23.05 -16.11 -5.81
N GLN A 191 22.98 -15.13 -4.92
CA GLN A 191 23.72 -15.16 -3.66
C GLN A 191 22.88 -15.88 -2.61
N GLU A 192 23.45 -16.92 -2.03
CA GLU A 192 22.83 -17.71 -0.97
C GLU A 192 23.21 -17.18 0.42
N PHE A 193 22.32 -17.38 1.39
CA PHE A 193 22.68 -17.25 2.80
C PHE A 193 23.88 -18.15 3.11
N ASP A 194 24.81 -17.65 3.91
CA ASP A 194 25.83 -18.51 4.51
C ASP A 194 25.19 -19.49 5.50
N GLU A 195 25.99 -20.49 5.95
CA GLU A 195 25.48 -21.56 6.83
C GLU A 195 24.89 -21.02 8.14
N ALA A 196 25.51 -20.01 8.74
CA ALA A 196 25.01 -19.39 9.97
C ALA A 196 23.72 -18.65 9.77
N GLY A 197 23.64 -17.79 8.74
CA GLY A 197 22.44 -17.03 8.38
C GLY A 197 21.28 -17.92 7.99
N TRP A 198 21.54 -19.00 7.24
CA TRP A 198 20.50 -19.95 6.86
C TRP A 198 19.96 -20.72 8.07
N THR A 199 20.85 -21.15 8.98
CA THR A 199 20.45 -21.84 10.22
C THR A 199 19.56 -20.94 11.08
N ASP A 200 19.92 -19.66 11.23
CA ASP A 200 19.14 -18.68 11.98
C ASP A 200 17.77 -18.40 11.31
N ALA A 201 17.76 -18.22 9.99
CA ALA A 201 16.51 -18.05 9.23
C ALA A 201 15.57 -19.25 9.42
N CYS A 202 16.08 -20.48 9.35
CA CYS A 202 15.31 -21.71 9.60
C CYS A 202 14.76 -21.77 11.02
N ARG A 203 15.49 -21.31 12.03
CA ARG A 203 15.03 -21.22 13.42
C ARG A 203 13.85 -20.25 13.52
N ILE A 204 14.01 -19.02 12.99
CA ILE A 204 12.99 -17.98 13.04
C ILE A 204 11.70 -18.42 12.29
N ILE A 205 11.84 -19.09 11.14
CA ILE A 205 10.69 -19.63 10.39
C ILE A 205 9.89 -20.61 11.25
N ARG A 206 10.57 -21.52 11.97
CA ARG A 206 9.91 -22.51 12.85
C ARG A 206 9.20 -21.87 14.05
N GLU A 207 9.78 -20.80 14.61
CA GLU A 207 9.17 -20.07 15.74
C GLU A 207 7.90 -19.29 15.37
N LYS A 208 7.69 -19.03 14.06
CA LYS A 208 6.52 -18.29 13.54
C LYS A 208 5.41 -19.20 12.99
N GLN A 209 5.65 -20.49 12.88
CA GLN A 209 4.64 -21.50 12.49
C GLN A 209 3.90 -22.04 13.72
#